data_48e123588c9cabce50f576952b5c3878
#
_entry.id   48e123588c9cabce50f576952b5c3878
#
_cell.length_a   1.000
_cell.length_b   1.000
_cell.length_c   1.000
_cell.angle_alpha   90.00
_cell.angle_beta   90.00
_cell.angle_gamma   90.00
#
_symmetry.space_group_name_H-M   'P 1'
#
loop_
_entity.id
_entity.type
_entity.pdbx_description
1 polymer ?
#
loop_
_entity_poly.entity_id
_entity_poly.type
_entity_poly.pdbx_seq_one_letter_code
_entity_poly.pdbx_strand_id
1 'polypeptide(L)'
;MKKTVVCTFYNEEYILPWFLKHNREVFDHGVMIDYHSTDRSREIIKELCPTWDIVMSRNFDFQADKVDREIMDVENQFDGWKMCLNATELLVGDYSILGDQPWQFLVPSVFMVDCDKERLVTHDLPLYEQKTFGFTFDTQQNFLERRARSIHSIPVQ
;
A
#
# COMPACT_ATOMS: atom_id res chain seq x y z
N MET A 1 -12.27 14.45 -3.52
CA MET A 1 -12.75 13.05 -3.74
C MET A 1 -12.22 12.13 -2.64
N LYS A 2 -12.93 11.02 -2.38
CA LYS A 2 -12.48 9.98 -1.43
C LYS A 2 -11.18 9.32 -1.93
N LYS A 3 -10.29 8.93 -0.98
CA LYS A 3 -9.04 8.23 -1.27
C LYS A 3 -9.13 6.81 -0.73
N THR A 4 -8.93 5.82 -1.59
CA THR A 4 -8.99 4.39 -1.24
C THR A 4 -7.64 3.72 -1.49
N VAL A 5 -7.12 2.99 -0.52
CA VAL A 5 -5.97 2.11 -0.70
C VAL A 5 -6.43 0.67 -0.89
N VAL A 6 -5.81 -0.04 -1.83
CA VAL A 6 -5.96 -1.49 -1.99
C VAL A 6 -4.62 -2.13 -1.65
N CYS A 7 -4.63 -3.13 -0.79
CA CYS A 7 -3.42 -3.84 -0.37
C CYS A 7 -3.67 -5.34 -0.35
N THR A 8 -2.78 -6.11 -0.96
CA THR A 8 -2.75 -7.56 -0.82
C THR A 8 -1.82 -7.97 0.30
N PHE A 9 -2.18 -8.98 1.08
CA PHE A 9 -1.33 -9.46 2.19
C PHE A 9 -1.45 -10.97 2.38
N TYR A 10 -0.38 -11.55 2.91
CA TYR A 10 -0.32 -12.94 3.35
C TYR A 10 0.65 -13.08 4.52
N ASN A 11 0.12 -13.37 5.72
CA ASN A 11 0.90 -13.53 6.95
C ASN A 11 1.84 -12.34 7.24
N GLU A 12 1.25 -11.14 7.33
CA GLU A 12 1.97 -9.87 7.50
C GLU A 12 1.76 -9.26 8.90
N GLU A 13 1.48 -10.09 9.92
CA GLU A 13 1.20 -9.60 11.29
C GLU A 13 2.29 -8.67 11.85
N TYR A 14 3.54 -8.84 11.42
CA TYR A 14 4.66 -8.02 11.88
C TYR A 14 4.66 -6.63 11.24
N ILE A 15 4.40 -6.50 9.94
CA ILE A 15 4.51 -5.22 9.21
C ILE A 15 3.21 -4.40 9.21
N LEU A 16 2.06 -5.07 9.27
CA LEU A 16 0.75 -4.43 9.19
C LEU A 16 0.51 -3.31 10.20
N PRO A 17 0.99 -3.36 11.47
CA PRO A 17 0.79 -2.26 12.40
C PRO A 17 1.34 -0.92 11.90
N TRP A 18 2.50 -0.90 11.24
CA TRP A 18 3.05 0.34 10.64
C TRP A 18 2.26 0.76 9.41
N PHE A 19 1.99 -0.19 8.51
CA PHE A 19 1.21 0.07 7.30
C PHE A 19 -0.15 0.70 7.64
N LEU A 20 -0.89 0.10 8.56
CA LEU A 20 -2.23 0.53 8.92
C LEU A 20 -2.22 1.88 9.65
N LYS A 21 -1.35 2.05 10.67
CA LYS A 21 -1.24 3.30 11.42
C LYS A 21 -0.90 4.49 10.53
N HIS A 22 -0.02 4.28 9.54
CA HIS A 22 0.37 5.34 8.62
C HIS A 22 -0.70 5.60 7.57
N ASN A 23 -1.11 4.56 6.83
CA ASN A 23 -1.96 4.76 5.66
C ASN A 23 -3.41 5.15 6.01
N ARG A 24 -3.92 4.84 7.20
CA ARG A 24 -5.23 5.32 7.66
C ARG A 24 -5.30 6.85 7.86
N GLU A 25 -4.17 7.52 8.04
CA GLU A 25 -4.11 8.98 8.10
C GLU A 25 -4.12 9.62 6.70
N VAL A 26 -3.82 8.83 5.68
CA VAL A 26 -3.74 9.26 4.27
C VAL A 26 -5.01 8.93 3.50
N PHE A 27 -5.51 7.70 3.68
CA PHE A 27 -6.64 7.17 2.94
C PHE A 27 -7.91 7.16 3.79
N ASP A 28 -9.02 7.58 3.18
CA ASP A 28 -10.34 7.57 3.82
C ASP A 28 -10.92 6.16 3.96
N HIS A 29 -10.40 5.21 3.16
CA HIS A 29 -10.85 3.82 3.14
C HIS A 29 -9.72 2.89 2.70
N GLY A 30 -9.78 1.63 3.13
CA GLY A 30 -8.87 0.58 2.70
C GLY A 30 -9.60 -0.71 2.38
N VAL A 31 -9.11 -1.40 1.36
CA VAL A 31 -9.52 -2.76 1.01
C VAL A 31 -8.31 -3.68 1.10
N MET A 32 -8.34 -4.56 2.07
CA MET A 32 -7.27 -5.49 2.39
C MET A 32 -7.60 -6.86 1.80
N ILE A 33 -6.90 -7.26 0.73
CA ILE A 33 -7.12 -8.55 0.05
C ILE A 33 -6.24 -9.60 0.71
N ASP A 34 -6.86 -10.52 1.43
CA ASP A 34 -6.19 -11.56 2.19
C ASP A 34 -5.96 -12.82 1.36
N TYR A 35 -4.70 -13.15 1.16
CA TYR A 35 -4.26 -14.39 0.49
C TYR A 35 -4.26 -15.58 1.45
N HIS A 36 -5.38 -15.80 2.17
CA HIS A 36 -5.59 -16.93 3.08
C HIS A 36 -4.60 -16.97 4.26
N SER A 37 -4.34 -15.81 4.88
CA SER A 37 -3.47 -15.71 6.06
C SER A 37 -3.92 -16.60 7.22
N THR A 38 -2.94 -17.16 7.93
CA THR A 38 -3.13 -18.05 9.07
C THR A 38 -2.60 -17.46 10.39
N ASP A 39 -1.97 -16.28 10.32
CA ASP A 39 -1.48 -15.51 11.44
C ASP A 39 -2.52 -14.50 11.95
N ARG A 40 -2.12 -13.54 12.77
CA ARG A 40 -2.99 -12.49 13.35
C ARG A 40 -3.27 -11.29 12.44
N SER A 41 -2.89 -11.36 11.17
CA SER A 41 -3.04 -10.22 10.23
C SER A 41 -4.45 -9.66 10.21
N ARG A 42 -5.49 -10.53 10.16
CA ARG A 42 -6.90 -10.10 10.09
C ARG A 42 -7.36 -9.41 11.37
N GLU A 43 -6.96 -9.94 12.53
CA GLU A 43 -7.27 -9.36 13.83
C GLU A 43 -6.68 -7.97 13.95
N ILE A 44 -5.41 -7.79 13.54
CA ILE A 44 -4.71 -6.51 13.56
C ILE A 44 -5.41 -5.48 12.67
N ILE A 45 -5.85 -5.88 11.47
CA ILE A 45 -6.60 -4.97 10.59
C ILE A 45 -7.91 -4.52 11.24
N LYS A 46 -8.67 -5.45 11.80
CA LYS A 46 -9.94 -5.16 12.48
C LYS A 46 -9.76 -4.26 13.71
N GLU A 47 -8.65 -4.43 14.42
CA GLU A 47 -8.32 -3.64 15.61
C GLU A 47 -7.92 -2.20 15.23
N LEU A 48 -7.04 -2.03 14.25
CA LEU A 48 -6.45 -0.73 13.90
C LEU A 48 -7.26 0.06 12.87
N CYS A 49 -7.98 -0.62 12.00
CA CYS A 49 -8.79 -0.03 10.93
C CYS A 49 -10.16 -0.73 10.82
N PRO A 50 -11.02 -0.60 11.86
CA PRO A 50 -12.28 -1.35 11.93
C PRO A 50 -13.28 -1.03 10.81
N THR A 51 -13.09 0.07 10.09
CA THR A 51 -13.94 0.52 8.98
C THR A 51 -13.39 0.10 7.61
N TRP A 52 -12.21 -0.53 7.57
CA TRP A 52 -11.64 -1.05 6.33
C TRP A 52 -12.16 -2.43 6.02
N ASP A 53 -12.32 -2.72 4.73
CA ASP A 53 -12.79 -4.02 4.26
C ASP A 53 -11.66 -5.04 4.23
N ILE A 54 -11.96 -6.28 4.66
CA ILE A 54 -11.10 -7.44 4.46
C ILE A 54 -11.82 -8.36 3.47
N VAL A 55 -11.21 -8.62 2.33
CA VAL A 55 -11.73 -9.47 1.26
C VAL A 55 -10.81 -10.67 1.11
N MET A 56 -11.40 -11.86 1.04
CA MET A 56 -10.61 -13.06 0.71
C MET A 56 -10.23 -13.05 -0.76
N SER A 57 -8.95 -13.28 -1.05
CA SER A 57 -8.51 -13.47 -2.42
C SER A 57 -9.21 -14.65 -3.06
N ARG A 58 -9.60 -14.48 -4.32
CA ARG A 58 -10.12 -15.56 -5.17
C ARG A 58 -9.02 -16.48 -5.69
N ASN A 59 -7.76 -16.10 -5.50
CA ASN A 59 -6.59 -16.84 -5.96
C ASN A 59 -5.95 -17.59 -4.78
N PHE A 60 -5.65 -18.88 -4.99
CA PHE A 60 -4.95 -19.71 -3.99
C PHE A 60 -3.44 -19.75 -4.22
N ASP A 61 -3.00 -19.57 -5.48
CA ASP A 61 -1.61 -19.55 -5.87
C ASP A 61 -1.19 -18.14 -6.28
N PHE A 62 0.01 -17.73 -5.86
CA PHE A 62 0.56 -16.46 -6.28
C PHE A 62 0.97 -16.51 -7.75
N GLN A 63 0.19 -15.84 -8.60
CA GLN A 63 0.46 -15.58 -10.01
C GLN A 63 0.28 -14.10 -10.25
N ALA A 64 1.35 -13.39 -10.59
CA ALA A 64 1.36 -11.93 -10.66
C ALA A 64 0.23 -11.34 -11.51
N ASP A 65 -0.03 -11.92 -12.69
CA ASP A 65 -1.10 -11.48 -13.59
C ASP A 65 -2.51 -11.65 -12.99
N LYS A 66 -2.73 -12.68 -12.18
CA LYS A 66 -4.00 -12.90 -11.50
C LYS A 66 -4.17 -11.94 -10.31
N VAL A 67 -3.08 -11.71 -9.59
CA VAL A 67 -3.04 -10.74 -8.49
C VAL A 67 -3.36 -9.35 -9.01
N ASP A 68 -2.69 -8.92 -10.08
CA ASP A 68 -2.90 -7.61 -10.68
C ASP A 68 -4.35 -7.44 -11.16
N ARG A 69 -4.92 -8.45 -11.83
CA ARG A 69 -6.34 -8.42 -12.25
C ARG A 69 -7.30 -8.31 -11.07
N GLU A 70 -7.05 -9.04 -9.99
CA GLU A 70 -7.88 -8.98 -8.79
C GLU A 70 -7.83 -7.60 -8.15
N ILE A 71 -6.64 -6.99 -8.05
CA ILE A 71 -6.46 -5.63 -7.57
C ILE A 71 -7.22 -4.64 -8.45
N MET A 72 -7.06 -4.72 -9.78
CA MET A 72 -7.76 -3.85 -10.73
C MET A 72 -9.28 -3.99 -10.63
N ASP A 73 -9.79 -5.21 -10.50
CA ASP A 73 -11.23 -5.48 -10.32
C ASP A 73 -11.76 -4.86 -9.02
N VAL A 74 -10.96 -4.87 -7.95
CA VAL A 74 -11.31 -4.22 -6.68
C VAL A 74 -11.24 -2.71 -6.80
N GLU A 75 -10.17 -2.16 -7.34
CA GLU A 75 -10.03 -0.70 -7.52
C GLU A 75 -11.17 -0.11 -8.36
N ASN A 76 -11.60 -0.81 -9.40
CA ASN A 76 -12.69 -0.37 -10.29
C ASN A 76 -14.08 -0.37 -9.64
N GLN A 77 -14.23 -0.90 -8.43
CA GLN A 77 -15.49 -0.81 -7.66
C GLN A 77 -15.62 0.50 -6.88
N PHE A 78 -14.56 1.28 -6.79
CA PHE A 78 -14.54 2.51 -5.99
C PHE A 78 -14.38 3.74 -6.86
N ASP A 79 -15.14 4.78 -6.52
CA ASP A 79 -14.98 6.11 -7.07
C ASP A 79 -13.91 6.90 -6.28
N GLY A 80 -13.35 7.91 -6.94
CA GLY A 80 -12.34 8.78 -6.34
C GLY A 80 -10.91 8.29 -6.55
N TRP A 81 -10.00 8.76 -5.72
CA TRP A 81 -8.58 8.41 -5.80
C TRP A 81 -8.29 7.01 -5.26
N LYS A 82 -7.55 6.25 -6.02
CA LYS A 82 -7.19 4.86 -5.69
C LYS A 82 -5.71 4.64 -5.85
N MET A 83 -5.16 3.79 -4.99
CA MET A 83 -3.77 3.38 -5.06
C MET A 83 -3.59 1.97 -4.50
N CYS A 84 -2.92 1.12 -5.28
CA CYS A 84 -2.46 -0.16 -4.76
C CYS A 84 -1.10 0.00 -4.08
N LEU A 85 -0.99 -0.49 -2.85
CA LEU A 85 0.25 -0.54 -2.08
C LEU A 85 0.51 -1.96 -1.58
N ASN A 86 1.79 -2.35 -1.50
CA ASN A 86 2.18 -3.52 -0.73
C ASN A 86 2.18 -3.18 0.78
N ALA A 87 2.07 -4.18 1.63
CA ALA A 87 2.09 -4.01 3.09
C ALA A 87 3.38 -3.34 3.62
N THR A 88 4.43 -3.32 2.81
CA THR A 88 5.73 -2.66 3.11
C THR A 88 5.83 -1.22 2.58
N GLU A 89 4.78 -0.69 1.96
CA GLU A 89 4.81 0.63 1.32
C GLU A 89 3.99 1.65 2.12
N LEU A 90 4.61 2.80 2.38
CA LEU A 90 3.99 3.92 3.09
C LEU A 90 3.95 5.12 2.14
N LEU A 91 2.76 5.63 1.86
CA LEU A 91 2.61 6.81 1.01
C LEU A 91 2.93 8.08 1.81
N VAL A 92 3.94 8.83 1.36
CA VAL A 92 4.39 10.08 2.00
C VAL A 92 4.30 11.23 1.00
N GLY A 93 3.74 12.35 1.42
CA GLY A 93 3.67 13.56 0.57
C GLY A 93 2.55 14.52 0.94
N ASP A 94 2.40 15.57 0.13
CA ASP A 94 1.29 16.51 0.22
C ASP A 94 0.16 16.06 -0.74
N TYR A 95 -0.94 15.62 -0.16
CA TYR A 95 -2.10 15.10 -0.91
C TYR A 95 -3.12 16.20 -1.25
N SER A 96 -2.87 17.45 -0.89
CA SER A 96 -3.74 18.59 -1.25
C SER A 96 -3.80 18.83 -2.76
N ILE A 97 -2.81 18.32 -3.50
CA ILE A 97 -2.76 18.36 -4.96
C ILE A 97 -3.80 17.46 -5.65
N LEU A 98 -4.36 16.48 -4.91
CA LEU A 98 -5.36 15.57 -5.44
C LEU A 98 -6.73 16.28 -5.51
N GLY A 99 -6.97 16.93 -6.65
CA GLY A 99 -8.24 17.60 -6.92
C GLY A 99 -9.37 16.64 -7.31
N ASP A 100 -10.47 17.22 -7.84
CA ASP A 100 -11.67 16.47 -8.26
C ASP A 100 -11.66 16.10 -9.76
N GLN A 101 -10.56 16.30 -10.45
CA GLN A 101 -10.42 15.96 -11.86
C GLN A 101 -9.91 14.53 -12.05
N PRO A 102 -10.24 13.88 -13.20
CA PRO A 102 -9.76 12.54 -13.51
C PRO A 102 -8.27 12.59 -13.91
N TRP A 103 -7.39 12.34 -12.96
CA TRP A 103 -5.95 12.35 -13.16
C TRP A 103 -5.29 11.05 -12.70
N GLN A 104 -4.04 10.91 -13.13
CA GLN A 104 -3.13 9.91 -12.65
C GLN A 104 -1.79 10.57 -12.32
N PHE A 105 -1.25 10.24 -11.15
CA PHE A 105 0.09 10.65 -10.74
C PHE A 105 0.96 9.41 -10.52
N LEU A 106 2.20 9.49 -10.98
CA LEU A 106 3.21 8.50 -10.66
C LEU A 106 3.96 8.94 -9.40
N VAL A 107 3.99 8.06 -8.42
CA VAL A 107 4.68 8.28 -7.15
C VAL A 107 5.97 7.46 -7.16
N PRO A 108 7.14 8.10 -7.12
CA PRO A 108 8.41 7.38 -7.10
C PRO A 108 8.58 6.62 -5.78
N SER A 109 9.13 5.42 -5.84
CA SER A 109 9.45 4.63 -4.65
C SER A 109 10.84 5.01 -4.13
N VAL A 110 10.92 5.25 -2.81
CA VAL A 110 12.15 5.36 -2.06
C VAL A 110 12.33 4.09 -1.23
N PHE A 111 13.48 3.43 -1.36
CA PHE A 111 13.80 2.26 -0.58
C PHE A 111 14.51 2.67 0.70
N MET A 112 13.87 2.44 1.83
CA MET A 112 14.46 2.68 3.14
C MET A 112 15.28 1.46 3.56
N VAL A 113 16.55 1.70 3.88
CA VAL A 113 17.50 0.66 4.28
C VAL A 113 17.80 0.81 5.76
N ASP A 114 17.74 -0.31 6.47
CA ASP A 114 18.21 -0.38 7.84
C ASP A 114 19.71 -0.66 7.83
N CYS A 115 20.48 0.35 8.22
CA CYS A 115 21.93 0.24 8.30
C CYS A 115 22.44 -0.13 9.69
N ASP A 116 21.56 -0.16 10.69
CA ASP A 116 21.89 -0.49 12.06
C ASP A 116 21.35 -1.88 12.42
N LYS A 117 22.22 -2.88 12.39
CA LYS A 117 21.87 -4.26 12.73
C LYS A 117 21.57 -4.48 14.21
N GLU A 118 21.96 -3.54 15.06
CA GLU A 118 21.78 -3.63 16.52
C GLU A 118 20.47 -2.97 16.97
N ARG A 119 19.85 -2.15 16.13
CA ARG A 119 18.58 -1.47 16.42
C ARG A 119 17.40 -2.20 15.80
N LEU A 120 16.63 -2.89 16.62
CA LEU A 120 15.34 -3.40 16.20
C LEU A 120 14.32 -2.26 16.10
N VAL A 121 13.56 -2.22 15.01
CA VAL A 121 12.44 -1.30 14.85
C VAL A 121 11.30 -1.69 15.80
N THR A 122 10.60 -0.69 16.34
CA THR A 122 9.46 -0.88 17.26
C THR A 122 8.17 -0.37 16.66
N HIS A 123 7.02 -0.90 17.07
CA HIS A 123 5.70 -0.46 16.62
C HIS A 123 5.22 0.87 17.25
N ASP A 124 5.99 1.41 18.20
CA ASP A 124 5.62 2.64 18.90
C ASP A 124 5.90 3.90 18.08
N LEU A 125 6.82 3.81 17.12
CA LEU A 125 7.24 4.92 16.26
C LEU A 125 6.95 4.62 14.78
N PRO A 126 6.70 5.65 13.96
CA PRO A 126 6.62 5.49 12.51
C PRO A 126 7.89 4.86 11.94
N LEU A 127 7.74 3.93 11.00
CA LEU A 127 8.87 3.19 10.45
C LEU A 127 9.90 4.11 9.76
N TYR A 128 9.44 5.14 9.04
CA TYR A 128 10.29 6.10 8.35
C TYR A 128 11.09 7.02 9.31
N GLU A 129 10.69 7.15 10.56
CA GLU A 129 11.46 7.88 11.58
C GLU A 129 12.58 7.01 12.17
N GLN A 130 12.45 5.70 12.07
CA GLN A 130 13.43 4.72 12.57
C GLN A 130 14.47 4.33 11.52
N LYS A 131 14.13 4.52 10.22
CA LYS A 131 15.02 4.23 9.09
C LYS A 131 15.39 5.54 8.41
N THR A 132 16.63 5.96 8.56
CA THR A 132 17.12 7.28 8.13
C THR A 132 17.89 7.26 6.82
N PHE A 133 18.20 6.09 6.28
CA PHE A 133 18.87 5.94 5.00
C PHE A 133 17.93 5.37 3.95
N GLY A 134 17.96 5.98 2.76
CA GLY A 134 17.16 5.51 1.64
C GLY A 134 17.89 5.76 0.31
N PHE A 135 17.43 5.08 -0.72
CA PHE A 135 17.89 5.31 -2.09
C PHE A 135 16.73 5.24 -3.07
N THR A 136 16.87 5.94 -4.17
CA THR A 136 15.97 5.87 -5.32
C THR A 136 16.69 5.19 -6.47
N PHE A 137 15.93 4.53 -7.33
CA PHE A 137 16.50 4.07 -8.61
C PHE A 137 16.67 5.25 -9.56
N ASP A 138 17.78 5.24 -10.34
CA ASP A 138 18.03 6.22 -11.38
C ASP A 138 16.86 6.15 -12.40
N THR A 139 16.24 7.32 -12.61
CA THR A 139 15.06 7.48 -13.47
C THR A 139 15.39 7.49 -14.96
N GLN A 140 16.67 7.38 -15.36
CA GLN A 140 17.07 7.32 -16.76
C GLN A 140 16.88 5.93 -17.41
N GLN A 141 16.65 4.90 -16.61
CA GLN A 141 16.33 3.57 -17.12
C GLN A 141 14.87 3.45 -17.57
N ASN A 142 14.58 2.46 -18.41
CA ASN A 142 13.27 2.23 -19.04
C ASN A 142 12.10 2.32 -18.05
N PHE A 143 10.99 2.90 -18.50
CA PHE A 143 9.77 3.11 -17.71
C PHE A 143 9.27 1.84 -16.98
N LEU A 144 9.45 0.66 -17.58
CA LEU A 144 9.07 -0.65 -17.00
C LEU A 144 9.96 -1.08 -15.82
N GLU A 145 11.17 -0.51 -15.70
CA GLU A 145 12.10 -0.79 -14.60
C GLU A 145 11.93 0.21 -13.43
N ARG A 146 11.13 1.26 -13.63
CA ARG A 146 10.83 2.24 -12.58
C ARG A 146 9.86 1.61 -11.59
N ARG A 147 10.32 1.36 -10.40
CA ARG A 147 9.44 1.03 -9.29
C ARG A 147 8.71 2.30 -8.84
N ALA A 148 7.63 2.60 -9.52
CA ALA A 148 6.72 3.67 -9.18
C ALA A 148 5.34 3.07 -8.92
N ARG A 149 4.60 3.70 -8.01
CA ARG A 149 3.19 3.42 -7.82
C ARG A 149 2.36 4.49 -8.51
N SER A 150 1.16 4.14 -8.88
CA SER A 150 0.20 5.08 -9.44
C SER A 150 -0.89 5.37 -8.42
N ILE A 151 -1.14 6.65 -8.18
CA ILE A 151 -2.39 7.10 -7.57
C ILE A 151 -3.26 7.70 -8.68
N HIS A 152 -4.49 7.23 -8.82
CA HIS A 152 -5.35 7.57 -9.94
C HIS A 152 -6.82 7.66 -9.53
N SER A 153 -7.57 8.48 -10.26
CA SER A 153 -9.03 8.61 -10.11
C SER A 153 -9.80 8.14 -11.35
N ILE A 154 -9.10 7.55 -12.32
CA ILE A 154 -9.67 6.93 -13.53
C ILE A 154 -9.76 5.42 -13.38
N PRO A 155 -10.64 4.73 -14.12
CA PRO A 155 -10.66 3.27 -14.17
C PRO A 155 -9.34 2.69 -14.68
N VAL A 156 -8.91 1.57 -14.12
CA VAL A 156 -7.75 0.80 -14.58
C VAL A 156 -8.22 -0.17 -15.67
N GLN A 157 -7.46 -0.25 -16.77
CA GLN A 157 -7.75 -1.11 -17.93
C GLN A 157 -6.69 -2.20 -18.10
#